data_966492739eb0ab3e05fb60f3aab31096
#
_entry.id   966492739eb0ab3e05fb60f3aab31096
#
_cell.length_a   1.000
_cell.length_b   1.000
_cell.length_c   1.000
_cell.angle_alpha   90.00
_cell.angle_beta   90.00
_cell.angle_gamma   90.00
#
_symmetry.space_group_name_H-M   'P 1'
#
loop_
_entity.id
_entity.type
_entity.pdbx_description
1 polymer ?
#
loop_
_entity_poly.entity_id
_entity_poly.type
_entity_poly.pdbx_seq_one_letter_code
_entity_poly.pdbx_strand_id
1 'polypeptide(L)' 'MKTKNKKILIIIGGGISAYKSLDLIRLLKKDGFEIKTVLTKSGRQFVTPLSLVSLSGGKVYESLFD' A
#
# COMPACT_ATOMS: atom_id res chain seq x y z
N MET A 1 15.06 -15.13 8.54
CA MET A 1 14.25 -14.53 9.60
C MET A 1 12.77 -14.70 9.34
N LYS A 2 12.07 -15.20 10.30
CA LYS A 2 10.64 -15.37 10.17
C LYS A 2 9.92 -14.07 10.39
N THR A 3 9.03 -13.74 9.47
CA THR A 3 8.23 -12.53 9.58
C THR A 3 6.75 -12.83 9.52
N LYS A 4 6.38 -14.10 9.67
CA LYS A 4 4.98 -14.41 9.58
C LYS A 4 4.19 -13.72 10.69
N ASN A 5 2.98 -13.38 10.40
CA ASN A 5 2.07 -12.69 11.28
C ASN A 5 2.42 -11.22 11.50
N LYS A 6 3.42 -10.73 10.81
CA LYS A 6 3.69 -9.31 10.83
C LYS A 6 2.76 -8.61 9.86
N LYS A 7 2.12 -7.56 10.35
CA LYS A 7 1.19 -6.79 9.55
C LYS A 7 1.63 -5.35 9.51
N ILE A 8 1.53 -4.75 8.34
CA ILE A 8 1.92 -3.37 8.14
C ILE A 8 0.79 -2.63 7.46
N LEU A 9 0.47 -1.46 8.00
CA LEU A 9 -0.51 -0.58 7.40
C LEU A 9 0.24 0.55 6.70
N ILE A 10 -0.01 0.71 5.43
CA ILE A 10 0.61 1.76 4.63
C ILE A 10 -0.45 2.72 4.17
N ILE A 11 -0.25 4.01 4.45
CA ILE A 11 -1.18 5.05 4.03
C ILE A 11 -0.54 5.80 2.88
N ILE A 12 -1.24 5.82 1.75
CA ILE A 12 -0.72 6.44 0.53
C ILE A 12 -1.47 7.73 0.26
N GLY A 13 -0.76 8.82 0.41
CA GLY A 13 -1.28 10.15 0.08
C GLY A 13 -0.85 10.59 -1.30
N GLY A 14 -1.07 11.85 -1.61
CA GLY A 14 -0.70 12.40 -2.89
C GLY A 14 0.78 12.68 -3.01
N GLY A 15 1.21 12.98 -4.23
CA GLY A 15 2.56 13.37 -4.51
C GLY A 15 3.45 12.24 -4.97
N ILE A 16 4.72 12.56 -5.15
CA ILE A 16 5.70 11.59 -5.65
C ILE A 16 5.82 10.39 -4.74
N SER A 17 5.62 10.60 -3.44
CA SER A 17 5.73 9.52 -2.47
C SER A 17 4.76 8.37 -2.77
N ALA A 18 3.69 8.65 -3.51
CA ALA A 18 2.76 7.57 -3.87
C ALA A 18 3.45 6.51 -4.72
N TYR A 19 4.34 6.93 -5.61
CA TYR A 19 5.06 5.96 -6.44
C TYR A 19 6.07 5.17 -5.63
N LYS A 20 6.74 5.84 -4.70
CA LYS A 20 7.72 5.14 -3.86
C LYS A 20 7.06 4.14 -2.95
N SER A 21 5.81 4.41 -2.58
CA SER A 21 5.07 3.46 -1.76
C SER A 21 4.86 2.14 -2.46
N LEU A 22 4.73 2.16 -3.78
CA LEU A 22 4.56 0.92 -4.53
C LEU A 22 5.80 0.03 -4.42
N ASP A 23 6.97 0.63 -4.49
CA ASP A 23 8.20 -0.13 -4.33
C ASP A 23 8.32 -0.68 -2.91
N LEU A 24 7.96 0.12 -1.93
CA LEU A 24 8.00 -0.32 -0.55
C LEU A 24 7.08 -1.51 -0.32
N ILE A 25 5.87 -1.44 -0.86
CA ILE A 25 4.92 -2.55 -0.74
C ILE A 25 5.53 -3.82 -1.33
N ARG A 26 6.14 -3.70 -2.49
CA ARG A 26 6.72 -4.85 -3.15
C ARG A 26 7.81 -5.49 -2.30
N LEU A 27 8.67 -4.66 -1.72
CA LEU A 27 9.75 -5.15 -0.88
C LEU A 27 9.24 -5.81 0.39
N LEU A 28 8.28 -5.19 1.04
CA LEU A 28 7.74 -5.73 2.28
C LEU A 28 7.00 -7.03 2.04
N LYS A 29 6.27 -7.11 0.94
CA LYS A 29 5.57 -8.35 0.63
C LYS A 29 6.55 -9.46 0.33
N LYS A 30 7.64 -9.16 -0.32
CA LYS A 30 8.68 -10.13 -0.59
C LYS A 30 9.27 -10.68 0.69
N ASP A 31 9.33 -9.86 1.72
CA ASP A 31 9.85 -10.26 3.01
C ASP A 31 8.82 -11.00 3.88
N GLY A 32 7.62 -11.20 3.37
CA GLY A 32 6.63 -11.98 4.08
C GLY A 32 5.66 -11.20 4.94
N PHE A 33 5.67 -9.87 4.84
CA PHE A 33 4.72 -9.07 5.59
C PHE A 33 3.34 -9.13 4.97
N GLU A 34 2.34 -9.09 5.82
CA GLU A 34 0.97 -8.90 5.37
C GLU A 34 0.71 -7.41 5.31
N ILE A 35 0.29 -6.92 4.16
CA ILE A 35 0.19 -5.49 3.94
C ILE A 35 -1.25 -5.08 3.71
N LYS A 36 -1.67 -4.07 4.47
CA LYS A 36 -2.94 -3.41 4.25
C LYS A 36 -2.64 -1.98 3.84
N THR A 37 -3.35 -1.49 2.85
CA THR A 37 -3.12 -0.14 2.36
C THR A 37 -4.36 0.70 2.51
N VAL A 38 -4.14 1.98 2.83
CA VAL A 38 -5.18 2.98 2.83
C VAL A 38 -4.81 4.00 1.77
N LEU A 39 -5.70 4.18 0.81
CA LEU A 39 -5.46 5.10 -0.29
C LEU A 39 -6.30 6.34 -0.04
N THR A 40 -5.64 7.48 0.13
CA THR A 40 -6.35 8.72 0.38
C THR A 40 -6.91 9.27 -0.92
N LYS A 41 -7.76 10.29 -0.78
CA LYS A 41 -8.37 10.94 -1.93
C LYS A 41 -7.30 11.49 -2.88
N SER A 42 -6.27 12.12 -2.34
CA SER A 42 -5.18 12.65 -3.17
C SER A 42 -4.35 11.53 -3.78
N GLY A 43 -4.14 10.46 -3.03
CA GLY A 43 -3.34 9.34 -3.52
C GLY A 43 -3.96 8.68 -4.74
N ARG A 44 -5.28 8.70 -4.85
CA ARG A 44 -5.96 8.09 -5.99
C ARG A 44 -5.67 8.79 -7.31
N GLN A 45 -5.12 9.98 -7.26
CA GLN A 45 -4.72 10.67 -8.48
C GLN A 45 -3.41 10.13 -9.04
N PHE A 46 -2.69 9.35 -8.26
CA PHE A 46 -1.39 8.84 -8.67
C PHE A 46 -1.38 7.33 -8.84
N VAL A 47 -2.13 6.63 -8.04
CA VAL A 47 -2.21 5.17 -8.13
C VAL A 47 -3.65 4.74 -8.04
N THR A 48 -3.96 3.59 -8.58
CA THR A 48 -5.32 3.07 -8.54
C THR A 48 -5.45 2.02 -7.46
N PRO A 49 -6.67 1.87 -6.89
CA PRO A 49 -6.88 0.78 -5.94
C PRO A 49 -6.55 -0.59 -6.53
N LEU A 50 -6.86 -0.78 -7.81
CA LEU A 50 -6.61 -2.05 -8.46
C LEU A 50 -5.13 -2.40 -8.49
N SER A 51 -4.28 -1.41 -8.80
CA SER A 51 -2.84 -1.68 -8.83
C SER A 51 -2.31 -2.00 -7.44
N LEU A 52 -2.89 -1.38 -6.40
CA LEU A 52 -2.47 -1.68 -5.03
C LEU A 52 -2.89 -3.09 -4.62
N VAL A 53 -4.07 -3.52 -5.00
CA VAL A 53 -4.51 -4.87 -4.71
C VAL A 53 -3.57 -5.87 -5.37
N SER A 54 -3.20 -5.60 -6.61
CA SER A 54 -2.30 -6.50 -7.34
C SER A 54 -0.94 -6.61 -6.65
N LEU A 55 -0.41 -5.50 -6.17
CA LEU A 55 0.91 -5.50 -5.57
C LEU A 55 0.91 -6.06 -4.16
N SER A 56 -0.05 -5.63 -3.35
CA SER A 56 -0.06 -6.01 -1.94
C SER A 56 -0.67 -7.38 -1.69
N GLY A 57 -1.53 -7.80 -2.60
CA GLY A 57 -2.25 -9.06 -2.41
C GLY A 57 -3.26 -9.01 -1.28
N GLY A 58 -3.50 -7.82 -0.72
CA GLY A 58 -4.40 -7.65 0.40
C GLY A 58 -5.48 -6.63 0.10
N LYS A 59 -6.15 -6.23 1.16
CA LYS A 59 -7.22 -5.26 1.02
C LYS A 59 -6.68 -3.84 0.87
N VAL A 60 -7.39 -3.05 0.10
CA VAL A 60 -7.10 -1.64 -0.05
C VAL A 60 -8.32 -0.86 0.44
N TYR A 61 -8.10 -0.03 1.43
CA TYR A 61 -9.15 0.82 1.97
C TYR A 61 -9.02 2.19 1.34
N GLU A 62 -10.15 2.79 1.03
CA GLU A 62 -10.14 4.13 0.46
C GLU A 62 -10.66 5.10 1.50
N SER A 63 -9.93 6.18 1.69
CA SER A 63 -10.31 7.23 2.62
C SER A 63 -10.90 8.41 1.86
N LEU A 64 -11.98 8.96 2.38
CA LEU A 64 -12.55 10.18 1.84
C LEU A 64 -11.79 11.41 2.30
N PHE A 65 -10.94 11.24 3.27
CA PHE A 65 -10.16 12.35 3.83
C PHE A 65 -8.74 12.32 3.32
N ASP A 66 -8.09 13.43 3.51
CA ASP A 66 -6.75 13.57 3.00
C ASP A 66 -5.82 14.20 4.01
#